data_4d036ef91e11b7dc7f38d1f9002c0e81
#
_entry.id   4d036ef91e11b7dc7f38d1f9002c0e81
#
_cell.length_a   1.000
_cell.length_b   1.000
_cell.length_c   1.000
_cell.angle_alpha   90.00
_cell.angle_beta   90.00
_cell.angle_gamma   90.00
#
_symmetry.space_group_name_H-M   'P 1'
#
loop_
_entity.id
_entity.type
_entity.pdbx_description
1 polymer ?
#
loop_
_entity_poly.entity_id
_entity_poly.type
_entity_poly.pdbx_seq_one_letter_code
_entity_poly.pdbx_strand_id
1 'polypeptide(L)'
;TINILSRKSDSDNIPLNFVDDLDIASDGQIYFSDASSKYGYGSDRLELFEHTPNGRLLVYDPITQKTTTLLSGLYFANGVALSSDESFVLVNETLMYRIQKYWLKGDKAGTSEIFIENLPGFPDNVSSNEEGIFWVALFNPRNNFVEISSNKPFLRKIVLRLPELLQPQPVKHSFVLGLNENGKVVHN
;
A
#
# COMPACT_ATOMS: atom_id res chain seq x y z
N THR A 1 29.26 0.01 3.32
CA THR A 1 28.89 0.77 2.12
C THR A 1 27.41 0.54 1.86
N ILE A 2 26.64 1.59 1.64
CA ILE A 2 25.22 1.48 1.25
C ILE A 2 25.18 1.50 -0.29
N ASN A 3 24.54 0.47 -0.87
CA ASN A 3 24.30 0.41 -2.30
C ASN A 3 22.85 0.78 -2.58
N ILE A 4 22.64 1.73 -3.48
CA ILE A 4 21.30 2.10 -3.92
C ILE A 4 20.97 1.24 -5.13
N LEU A 5 19.90 0.42 -5.03
CA LEU A 5 19.47 -0.49 -6.07
C LEU A 5 18.66 0.22 -7.17
N SER A 6 17.77 1.13 -6.76
CA SER A 6 16.91 1.87 -7.69
C SER A 6 16.62 3.29 -7.18
N ARG A 7 16.33 4.20 -8.12
CA ARG A 7 15.88 5.58 -7.84
C ARG A 7 14.60 5.94 -8.59
N LYS A 8 14.20 5.11 -9.55
CA LYS A 8 13.03 5.31 -10.41
C LYS A 8 12.56 3.98 -10.97
N SER A 9 11.35 3.94 -11.46
CA SER A 9 10.89 2.85 -12.31
C SER A 9 11.46 3.01 -13.73
N ASP A 10 11.99 1.94 -14.28
CA ASP A 10 12.52 1.91 -15.65
C ASP A 10 11.41 1.78 -16.69
N SER A 11 10.25 1.23 -16.32
CA SER A 11 9.13 1.03 -17.24
C SER A 11 8.36 2.32 -17.56
N ASP A 12 8.29 3.26 -16.61
CA ASP A 12 7.55 4.52 -16.78
C ASP A 12 8.39 5.77 -16.56
N ASN A 13 9.67 5.60 -16.15
CA ASN A 13 10.64 6.65 -15.85
C ASN A 13 10.22 7.59 -14.69
N ILE A 14 9.29 7.16 -13.82
CA ILE A 14 8.83 7.96 -12.67
C ILE A 14 9.77 7.72 -11.47
N PRO A 15 10.28 8.79 -10.81
CA PRO A 15 11.11 8.68 -9.62
C PRO A 15 10.39 7.95 -8.46
N LEU A 16 11.16 7.28 -7.61
CA LEU A 16 10.72 6.75 -6.33
C LEU A 16 10.80 7.87 -5.29
N ASN A 17 9.70 8.19 -4.64
CA ASN A 17 9.64 9.28 -3.67
C ASN A 17 9.33 8.83 -2.26
N PHE A 18 8.49 7.81 -2.10
CA PHE A 18 8.06 7.34 -0.79
C PHE A 18 8.02 5.81 -0.79
N VAL A 19 9.19 5.18 -0.94
CA VAL A 19 9.32 3.72 -0.78
C VAL A 19 8.99 3.37 0.67
N ASP A 20 8.08 2.44 0.88
CA ASP A 20 7.51 2.16 2.20
C ASP A 20 7.83 0.74 2.67
N ASP A 21 7.29 -0.29 2.03
CA ASP A 21 7.46 -1.69 2.44
C ASP A 21 7.94 -2.57 1.29
N LEU A 22 8.52 -3.73 1.60
CA LEU A 22 9.01 -4.68 0.61
C LEU A 22 8.91 -6.13 1.08
N ASP A 23 8.86 -7.05 0.09
CA ASP A 23 9.04 -8.48 0.29
C ASP A 23 9.94 -9.05 -0.81
N ILE A 24 10.67 -10.13 -0.52
CA ILE A 24 11.69 -10.70 -1.40
C ILE A 24 11.31 -12.12 -1.78
N ALA A 25 11.13 -12.38 -3.07
CA ALA A 25 10.84 -13.68 -3.61
C ALA A 25 12.08 -14.60 -3.58
N SER A 26 11.84 -15.91 -3.69
CA SER A 26 12.87 -16.96 -3.68
C SER A 26 13.90 -16.84 -4.81
N ASP A 27 13.54 -16.19 -5.91
CA ASP A 27 14.43 -15.90 -7.06
C ASP A 27 15.23 -14.58 -6.87
N GLY A 28 15.03 -13.88 -5.75
CA GLY A 28 15.71 -12.64 -5.39
C GLY A 28 15.05 -11.40 -5.96
N GLN A 29 13.91 -11.48 -6.64
CA GLN A 29 13.13 -10.30 -7.02
C GLN A 29 12.58 -9.60 -5.77
N ILE A 30 12.62 -8.28 -5.76
CA ILE A 30 12.17 -7.46 -4.63
C ILE A 30 10.88 -6.76 -5.05
N TYR A 31 9.77 -7.15 -4.45
CA TYR A 31 8.47 -6.48 -4.61
C TYR A 31 8.33 -5.41 -3.54
N PHE A 32 7.98 -4.20 -3.94
CA PHE A 32 7.93 -3.10 -2.99
C PHE A 32 6.87 -2.06 -3.37
N SER A 33 6.43 -1.31 -2.38
CA SER A 33 5.52 -0.20 -2.54
C SER A 33 6.27 1.14 -2.64
N ASP A 34 5.71 2.05 -3.43
CA ASP A 34 5.99 3.48 -3.39
C ASP A 34 4.67 4.17 -3.05
N ALA A 35 4.53 4.58 -1.80
CA ALA A 35 3.25 5.06 -1.25
C ALA A 35 2.75 6.30 -2.00
N SER A 36 3.67 7.12 -2.51
CA SER A 36 3.35 8.28 -3.34
C SER A 36 4.49 8.63 -4.28
N SER A 37 4.21 8.66 -5.57
CA SER A 37 5.14 9.21 -6.58
C SER A 37 5.23 10.74 -6.55
N LYS A 38 4.38 11.41 -5.76
CA LYS A 38 4.28 12.86 -5.66
C LYS A 38 4.87 13.43 -4.38
N TYR A 39 4.58 12.82 -3.25
CA TYR A 39 5.01 13.28 -1.93
C TYR A 39 6.06 12.35 -1.36
N GLY A 40 7.10 12.92 -0.75
CA GLY A 40 8.13 12.16 -0.05
C GLY A 40 7.80 11.94 1.42
N TYR A 41 8.64 11.16 2.10
CA TYR A 41 8.55 10.86 3.52
C TYR A 41 8.38 12.13 4.37
N GLY A 42 7.46 12.08 5.34
CA GLY A 42 7.09 13.24 6.18
C GLY A 42 6.02 14.15 5.56
N SER A 43 5.56 13.85 4.35
CA SER A 43 4.47 14.56 3.68
C SER A 43 3.19 13.71 3.56
N ASP A 44 3.12 12.60 4.30
CA ASP A 44 2.01 11.65 4.38
C ASP A 44 0.67 12.35 4.66
N ARG A 45 0.69 13.39 5.49
CA ARG A 45 -0.49 14.22 5.75
C ARG A 45 -1.02 14.91 4.49
N LEU A 46 -0.14 15.41 3.61
CA LEU A 46 -0.56 16.03 2.36
C LEU A 46 -1.19 14.99 1.42
N GLU A 47 -0.62 13.79 1.34
CA GLU A 47 -1.17 12.67 0.58
C GLU A 47 -2.58 12.30 1.07
N LEU A 48 -2.76 12.15 2.41
CA LEU A 48 -4.05 11.88 3.03
C LEU A 48 -5.10 12.93 2.66
N PHE A 49 -4.73 14.21 2.72
CA PHE A 49 -5.67 15.30 2.41
C PHE A 49 -5.90 15.51 0.92
N GLU A 50 -4.93 15.24 0.08
CA GLU A 50 -5.12 15.27 -1.38
C GLU A 50 -5.96 14.08 -1.86
N HIS A 51 -5.72 12.90 -1.30
CA HIS A 51 -6.42 11.65 -1.61
C HIS A 51 -6.44 11.38 -3.12
N THR A 52 -5.27 11.33 -3.71
CA THR A 52 -5.06 11.06 -5.12
C THR A 52 -4.30 9.74 -5.31
N PRO A 53 -4.49 9.05 -6.45
CA PRO A 53 -3.94 7.73 -6.68
C PRO A 53 -2.46 7.80 -7.14
N ASN A 54 -1.57 8.25 -6.25
CA ASN A 54 -0.14 8.43 -6.55
C ASN A 54 0.71 7.20 -6.19
N GLY A 55 0.13 6.19 -5.52
CA GLY A 55 0.82 5.00 -5.05
C GLY A 55 1.02 3.95 -6.15
N ARG A 56 2.06 3.12 -5.97
CA ARG A 56 2.46 2.06 -6.91
C ARG A 56 2.95 0.82 -6.20
N LEU A 57 2.76 -0.35 -6.84
CA LEU A 57 3.50 -1.59 -6.57
C LEU A 57 4.54 -1.78 -7.66
N LEU A 58 5.78 -2.06 -7.27
CA LEU A 58 6.90 -2.23 -8.18
C LEU A 58 7.65 -3.55 -7.90
N VAL A 59 8.44 -3.98 -8.87
CA VAL A 59 9.41 -5.06 -8.70
C VAL A 59 10.79 -4.60 -9.18
N TYR A 60 11.82 -4.91 -8.39
CA TYR A 60 13.21 -4.78 -8.78
C TYR A 60 13.76 -6.19 -9.10
N ASP A 61 14.33 -6.35 -10.28
CA ASP A 61 14.99 -7.58 -10.70
C ASP A 61 16.52 -7.44 -10.50
N PRO A 62 17.14 -8.23 -9.62
CA PRO A 62 18.56 -8.13 -9.34
C PRO A 62 19.46 -8.60 -10.50
N ILE A 63 18.95 -9.40 -11.43
CA ILE A 63 19.70 -9.92 -12.58
C ILE A 63 19.83 -8.81 -13.63
N THR A 64 18.72 -8.19 -14.00
CA THR A 64 18.69 -7.12 -15.01
C THR A 64 18.99 -5.73 -14.43
N GLN A 65 18.95 -5.61 -13.09
CA GLN A 65 19.07 -4.37 -12.31
C GLN A 65 18.03 -3.31 -12.73
N LYS A 66 16.84 -3.76 -13.09
CA LYS A 66 15.73 -2.90 -13.52
C LYS A 66 14.57 -2.93 -12.54
N THR A 67 13.93 -1.78 -12.42
CA THR A 67 12.70 -1.62 -11.65
C THR A 67 11.52 -1.45 -12.59
N THR A 68 10.48 -2.23 -12.39
CA THR A 68 9.26 -2.19 -13.21
C THR A 68 8.04 -1.91 -12.33
N THR A 69 7.20 -0.98 -12.76
CA THR A 69 5.90 -0.72 -12.13
C THR A 69 4.92 -1.82 -12.56
N LEU A 70 4.40 -2.56 -11.59
CA LEU A 70 3.40 -3.63 -11.78
C LEU A 70 1.97 -3.11 -11.70
N LEU A 71 1.69 -2.25 -10.73
CA LEU A 71 0.38 -1.65 -10.50
C LEU A 71 0.56 -0.19 -10.11
N SER A 72 -0.23 0.69 -10.71
CA SER A 72 -0.25 2.13 -10.42
C SER A 72 -1.67 2.56 -10.05
N GLY A 73 -1.80 3.81 -9.60
CA GLY A 73 -3.11 4.35 -9.27
C GLY A 73 -3.63 3.90 -7.92
N LEU A 74 -2.74 3.55 -6.99
CA LEU A 74 -3.08 3.18 -5.63
C LEU A 74 -3.17 4.41 -4.73
N TYR A 75 -4.10 4.38 -3.78
CA TYR A 75 -4.27 5.45 -2.80
C TYR A 75 -3.46 5.14 -1.54
N PHE A 76 -2.22 5.59 -1.52
CA PHE A 76 -1.21 5.31 -0.51
C PHE A 76 -0.88 3.81 -0.42
N ALA A 77 -0.04 3.34 -1.35
CA ALA A 77 0.46 1.96 -1.38
C ALA A 77 1.41 1.74 -0.19
N ASN A 78 1.02 0.85 0.74
CA ASN A 78 1.73 0.58 1.98
C ASN A 78 2.23 -0.88 2.00
N GLY A 79 1.95 -1.64 3.02
CA GLY A 79 2.42 -3.00 3.23
C GLY A 79 2.38 -3.90 2.00
N VAL A 80 3.44 -4.71 1.81
CA VAL A 80 3.61 -5.66 0.71
C VAL A 80 3.90 -7.05 1.27
N ALA A 81 3.25 -8.10 0.75
CA ALA A 81 3.54 -9.47 1.13
C ALA A 81 3.29 -10.45 -0.03
N LEU A 82 4.21 -11.38 -0.23
CA LEU A 82 4.08 -12.49 -1.16
C LEU A 82 3.23 -13.62 -0.56
N SER A 83 2.49 -14.33 -1.41
CA SER A 83 1.90 -15.63 -1.04
C SER A 83 2.98 -16.68 -0.83
N SER A 84 2.68 -17.71 -0.02
CA SER A 84 3.63 -18.77 0.29
C SER A 84 4.17 -19.52 -0.93
N ASP A 85 3.38 -19.63 -2.00
CA ASP A 85 3.76 -20.21 -3.28
C ASP A 85 4.26 -19.18 -4.31
N GLU A 86 4.32 -17.90 -3.91
CA GLU A 86 4.69 -16.77 -4.76
C GLU A 86 3.83 -16.67 -6.03
N SER A 87 2.58 -17.12 -5.97
CA SER A 87 1.66 -17.00 -7.10
C SER A 87 1.06 -15.59 -7.22
N PHE A 88 1.05 -14.83 -6.14
CA PHE A 88 0.61 -13.45 -6.10
C PHE A 88 1.35 -12.62 -5.03
N VAL A 89 1.24 -11.33 -5.14
CA VAL A 89 1.67 -10.35 -4.13
C VAL A 89 0.49 -9.49 -3.71
N LEU A 90 0.39 -9.22 -2.41
CA LEU A 90 -0.56 -8.28 -1.83
C LEU A 90 0.08 -6.91 -1.69
N VAL A 91 -0.72 -5.86 -1.87
CA VAL A 91 -0.35 -4.48 -1.51
C VAL A 91 -1.51 -3.79 -0.81
N ASN A 92 -1.24 -3.24 0.36
CA ASN A 92 -2.21 -2.47 1.12
C ASN A 92 -2.46 -1.11 0.48
N GLU A 93 -3.73 -0.75 0.35
CA GLU A 93 -4.17 0.55 -0.14
C GLU A 93 -4.84 1.31 1.00
N THR A 94 -4.00 1.99 1.78
CA THR A 94 -4.33 2.56 3.10
C THR A 94 -5.56 3.46 3.05
N LEU A 95 -5.62 4.40 2.10
CA LEU A 95 -6.67 5.40 2.04
C LEU A 95 -8.00 4.87 1.46
N MET A 96 -8.01 3.64 0.95
CA MET A 96 -9.19 2.98 0.42
C MET A 96 -9.72 1.86 1.33
N TYR A 97 -9.07 1.62 2.48
CA TYR A 97 -9.46 0.56 3.42
C TYR A 97 -9.58 -0.81 2.75
N ARG A 98 -8.61 -1.11 1.86
CA ARG A 98 -8.61 -2.35 1.07
C ARG A 98 -7.20 -2.86 0.82
N ILE A 99 -7.12 -4.10 0.34
CA ILE A 99 -5.90 -4.75 -0.10
C ILE A 99 -6.09 -5.17 -1.54
N GLN A 100 -5.12 -4.89 -2.39
CA GLN A 100 -5.05 -5.37 -3.76
C GLN A 100 -4.23 -6.65 -3.82
N LYS A 101 -4.61 -7.57 -4.71
CA LYS A 101 -3.85 -8.76 -5.10
C LYS A 101 -3.38 -8.57 -6.53
N TYR A 102 -2.08 -8.73 -6.75
CA TYR A 102 -1.50 -8.75 -8.09
C TYR A 102 -0.96 -10.15 -8.39
N TRP A 103 -1.44 -10.78 -9.45
CA TRP A 103 -1.08 -12.13 -9.82
C TRP A 103 0.28 -12.17 -10.53
N LEU A 104 1.19 -13.03 -10.04
CA LEU A 104 2.53 -13.21 -10.56
C LEU A 104 2.63 -14.46 -11.46
N LYS A 105 1.81 -15.49 -11.20
CA LYS A 105 1.85 -16.78 -11.91
C LYS A 105 0.43 -17.19 -12.36
N GLY A 106 0.38 -18.18 -13.27
CA GLY A 106 -0.85 -18.77 -13.78
C GLY A 106 -1.56 -17.92 -14.84
N ASP A 107 -2.82 -18.27 -15.14
CA ASP A 107 -3.60 -17.65 -16.21
C ASP A 107 -3.93 -16.18 -15.98
N LYS A 108 -3.89 -15.73 -14.73
CA LYS A 108 -4.15 -14.34 -14.32
C LYS A 108 -2.86 -13.52 -14.21
N ALA A 109 -1.68 -14.08 -14.48
CA ALA A 109 -0.42 -13.35 -14.34
C ALA A 109 -0.45 -11.98 -15.02
N GLY A 110 0.02 -10.94 -14.34
CA GLY A 110 -0.01 -9.56 -14.82
C GLY A 110 -1.33 -8.82 -14.60
N THR A 111 -2.32 -9.43 -13.94
CA THR A 111 -3.60 -8.79 -13.60
C THR A 111 -3.73 -8.55 -12.10
N SER A 112 -4.61 -7.63 -11.72
CA SER A 112 -4.93 -7.34 -10.32
C SER A 112 -6.42 -7.49 -10.04
N GLU A 113 -6.73 -7.78 -8.77
CA GLU A 113 -8.09 -7.82 -8.24
C GLU A 113 -8.11 -7.36 -6.78
N ILE A 114 -9.28 -6.98 -6.28
CA ILE A 114 -9.44 -6.67 -4.86
C ILE A 114 -9.38 -7.97 -4.07
N PHE A 115 -8.42 -8.06 -3.13
CA PHE A 115 -8.29 -9.20 -2.21
C PHE A 115 -9.30 -9.13 -1.06
N ILE A 116 -9.40 -7.96 -0.45
CA ILE A 116 -10.41 -7.63 0.57
C ILE A 116 -10.65 -6.12 0.57
N GLU A 117 -11.88 -5.73 0.78
CA GLU A 117 -12.27 -4.32 0.92
C GLU A 117 -13.10 -4.09 2.18
N ASN A 118 -13.39 -2.82 2.46
CA ASN A 118 -14.17 -2.43 3.63
C ASN A 118 -13.53 -2.85 4.97
N LEU A 119 -12.20 -2.84 5.04
CA LEU A 119 -11.47 -3.07 6.28
C LEU A 119 -11.94 -2.08 7.37
N PRO A 120 -11.97 -2.48 8.65
CA PRO A 120 -12.47 -1.64 9.76
C PRO A 120 -11.51 -0.50 10.15
N GLY A 121 -10.38 -0.38 9.51
CA GLY A 121 -9.36 0.65 9.74
C GLY A 121 -8.41 0.81 8.56
N PHE A 122 -7.43 1.69 8.72
CA PHE A 122 -6.42 1.96 7.72
C PHE A 122 -5.38 0.84 7.70
N PRO A 123 -5.29 0.02 6.64
CA PRO A 123 -4.24 -0.98 6.53
C PRO A 123 -2.87 -0.31 6.35
N ASP A 124 -1.91 -0.78 7.14
CA ASP A 124 -0.53 -0.33 7.17
C ASP A 124 0.39 -1.42 6.61
N ASN A 125 1.17 -2.08 7.44
CA ASN A 125 2.00 -3.20 7.01
C ASN A 125 1.21 -4.50 6.89
N VAL A 126 1.71 -5.41 6.07
CA VAL A 126 1.22 -6.79 5.94
C VAL A 126 2.41 -7.74 5.92
N SER A 127 2.28 -8.91 6.51
CA SER A 127 3.28 -9.96 6.44
C SER A 127 2.62 -11.34 6.27
N SER A 128 3.26 -12.21 5.50
CA SER A 128 2.88 -13.62 5.38
C SER A 128 3.52 -14.44 6.51
N ASN A 129 2.81 -15.48 7.00
CA ASN A 129 3.41 -16.50 7.86
C ASN A 129 3.93 -17.71 7.07
N GLU A 130 3.94 -17.64 5.73
CA GLU A 130 4.33 -18.71 4.81
C GLU A 130 3.45 -20.00 4.90
N GLU A 131 2.39 -19.98 5.73
CA GLU A 131 1.42 -21.06 5.90
C GLU A 131 0.00 -20.65 5.45
N GLY A 132 -0.09 -19.58 4.61
CA GLY A 132 -1.33 -19.13 4.00
C GLY A 132 -2.14 -18.14 4.88
N ILE A 133 -1.50 -17.53 5.88
CA ILE A 133 -2.10 -16.44 6.66
C ILE A 133 -1.32 -15.14 6.47
N PHE A 134 -2.03 -14.08 6.14
CA PHE A 134 -1.51 -12.73 6.07
C PHE A 134 -1.93 -11.94 7.32
N TRP A 135 -0.95 -11.42 8.04
CA TRP A 135 -1.15 -10.56 9.21
C TRP A 135 -1.11 -9.11 8.77
N VAL A 136 -2.23 -8.43 8.92
CA VAL A 136 -2.42 -7.03 8.49
C VAL A 136 -2.55 -6.13 9.70
N ALA A 137 -1.63 -5.19 9.84
CA ALA A 137 -1.73 -4.13 10.85
C ALA A 137 -2.69 -3.03 10.38
N LEU A 138 -3.57 -2.59 11.25
CA LEU A 138 -4.46 -1.46 11.03
C LEU A 138 -4.13 -0.39 12.08
N PHE A 139 -3.51 0.73 11.66
CA PHE A 139 -2.94 1.69 12.61
C PHE A 139 -3.99 2.60 13.27
N ASN A 140 -5.15 2.78 12.64
CA ASN A 140 -6.29 3.53 13.18
C ASN A 140 -7.60 2.94 12.65
N PRO A 141 -8.71 3.05 13.41
CA PRO A 141 -10.05 2.77 12.91
C PRO A 141 -10.42 3.73 11.77
N ARG A 142 -11.44 3.37 11.01
CA ARG A 142 -12.03 4.25 10.00
C ARG A 142 -12.34 5.63 10.57
N ASN A 143 -12.16 6.63 9.75
CA ASN A 143 -12.41 8.01 10.11
C ASN A 143 -13.55 8.59 9.27
N ASN A 144 -14.65 8.95 9.90
CA ASN A 144 -15.83 9.51 9.24
C ASN A 144 -15.50 10.74 8.37
N PHE A 145 -14.54 11.57 8.80
CA PHE A 145 -14.12 12.72 8.00
C PHE A 145 -13.49 12.28 6.69
N VAL A 146 -12.58 11.30 6.72
CA VAL A 146 -11.93 10.77 5.51
C VAL A 146 -12.98 10.19 4.56
N GLU A 147 -13.95 9.42 5.08
CA GLU A 147 -15.02 8.83 4.28
C GLU A 147 -15.93 9.88 3.63
N ILE A 148 -16.46 10.81 4.42
CA ILE A 148 -17.35 11.87 3.94
C ILE A 148 -16.64 12.82 2.96
N SER A 149 -15.35 13.02 3.14
CA SER A 149 -14.54 13.93 2.32
C SER A 149 -13.85 13.27 1.13
N SER A 150 -13.94 11.94 0.97
CA SER A 150 -13.24 11.18 -0.08
C SER A 150 -13.46 11.77 -1.49
N ASN A 151 -14.68 12.17 -1.80
CA ASN A 151 -15.07 12.79 -3.07
C ASN A 151 -15.23 14.33 -2.99
N LYS A 152 -14.70 14.97 -1.94
CA LYS A 152 -14.88 16.41 -1.71
C LYS A 152 -13.53 17.12 -1.49
N PRO A 153 -12.70 17.26 -2.53
CA PRO A 153 -11.35 17.82 -2.40
C PRO A 153 -11.36 19.26 -1.83
N PHE A 154 -12.41 20.03 -2.11
CA PHE A 154 -12.54 21.39 -1.56
C PHE A 154 -12.70 21.38 -0.03
N LEU A 155 -13.50 20.48 0.51
CA LEU A 155 -13.68 20.32 1.96
C LEU A 155 -12.36 19.97 2.65
N ARG A 156 -11.59 19.05 2.07
CA ARG A 156 -10.26 18.65 2.57
C ARG A 156 -9.27 19.80 2.56
N LYS A 157 -9.26 20.61 1.49
CA LYS A 157 -8.41 21.83 1.43
C LYS A 157 -8.76 22.87 2.51
N ILE A 158 -10.03 23.01 2.86
CA ILE A 158 -10.45 23.88 3.96
C ILE A 158 -9.91 23.33 5.29
N VAL A 159 -10.15 22.05 5.56
CA VAL A 159 -9.73 21.43 6.83
C VAL A 159 -8.21 21.45 7.00
N LEU A 160 -7.44 21.23 5.93
CA LEU A 160 -5.98 21.33 5.96
C LEU A 160 -5.47 22.70 6.37
N ARG A 161 -6.24 23.77 6.11
CA ARG A 161 -5.89 25.16 6.47
C ARG A 161 -6.35 25.56 7.87
N LEU A 162 -7.15 24.75 8.54
CA LEU A 162 -7.53 25.00 9.92
C LEU A 162 -6.33 24.84 10.85
N PRO A 163 -6.29 25.56 11.98
CA PRO A 163 -5.36 25.25 13.06
C PRO A 163 -5.45 23.78 13.46
N GLU A 164 -4.34 23.15 13.82
CA GLU A 164 -4.29 21.71 14.15
C GLU A 164 -5.30 21.27 15.20
N LEU A 165 -5.57 22.13 16.18
CA LEU A 165 -6.56 21.90 17.24
C LEU A 165 -7.99 21.70 16.70
N LEU A 166 -8.31 22.28 15.55
CA LEU A 166 -9.64 22.20 14.92
C LEU A 166 -9.71 21.13 13.83
N GLN A 167 -8.60 20.46 13.56
CA GLN A 167 -8.59 19.36 12.60
C GLN A 167 -9.01 18.04 13.25
N PRO A 168 -9.64 17.11 12.48
CA PRO A 168 -9.95 15.79 12.95
C PRO A 168 -8.71 15.10 13.50
N GLN A 169 -8.76 14.66 14.76
CA GLN A 169 -7.65 13.95 15.40
C GLN A 169 -7.81 12.44 15.17
N PRO A 170 -6.70 11.73 14.92
CA PRO A 170 -6.76 10.28 14.80
C PRO A 170 -7.15 9.63 16.14
N VAL A 171 -7.97 8.60 16.06
CA VAL A 171 -8.26 7.74 17.23
C VAL A 171 -7.07 6.82 17.42
N LYS A 172 -6.37 6.93 18.53
CA LYS A 172 -5.19 6.09 18.84
C LYS A 172 -5.65 4.68 19.26
N HIS A 173 -5.98 3.86 18.29
CA HIS A 173 -6.37 2.46 18.50
C HIS A 173 -5.92 1.66 17.28
N SER A 174 -4.95 0.80 17.46
CA SER A 174 -4.45 -0.10 16.43
C SER A 174 -4.81 -1.54 16.76
N PHE A 175 -4.97 -2.35 15.74
CA PHE A 175 -5.29 -3.77 15.85
C PHE A 175 -4.75 -4.55 14.66
N VAL A 176 -4.78 -5.87 14.75
CA VAL A 176 -4.23 -6.76 13.71
C VAL A 176 -5.31 -7.72 13.27
N LEU A 177 -5.38 -7.98 11.98
CA LEU A 177 -6.24 -9.00 11.37
C LEU A 177 -5.39 -10.12 10.77
N GLY A 178 -5.82 -11.37 10.94
CA GLY A 178 -5.30 -12.51 10.18
C GLY A 178 -6.25 -12.84 9.03
N LEU A 179 -5.75 -12.79 7.80
CA LEU A 179 -6.49 -13.11 6.58
C LEU A 179 -5.95 -14.39 5.96
N ASN A 180 -6.81 -15.29 5.51
CA ASN A 180 -6.37 -16.41 4.68
C ASN A 180 -6.16 -15.98 3.22
N GLU A 181 -5.62 -16.85 2.37
CA GLU A 181 -5.32 -16.59 0.95
C GLU A 181 -6.56 -16.22 0.08
N ASN A 182 -7.77 -16.44 0.60
CA ASN A 182 -9.02 -16.03 -0.04
C ASN A 182 -9.54 -14.67 0.46
N GLY A 183 -8.76 -13.95 1.26
CA GLY A 183 -9.16 -12.65 1.83
C GLY A 183 -10.18 -12.75 2.96
N LYS A 184 -10.42 -13.93 3.53
CA LYS A 184 -11.35 -14.11 4.66
C LYS A 184 -10.61 -13.84 5.98
N VAL A 185 -11.20 -13.00 6.84
CA VAL A 185 -10.72 -12.80 8.22
C VAL A 185 -10.87 -14.10 8.99
N VAL A 186 -9.77 -14.61 9.53
CA VAL A 186 -9.70 -15.84 10.37
C VAL A 186 -9.21 -15.55 11.79
N HIS A 187 -8.56 -14.40 11.99
CA HIS A 187 -8.13 -13.91 13.31
C HIS A 187 -8.37 -12.40 13.41
N ASN A 188 -8.81 -11.95 14.61
CA ASN A 188 -9.02 -10.53 14.94
C ASN A 188 -8.91 -10.33 16.47
#